data_adb87a7ed72b43a507364bab2243bec1
#
_entry.id   adb87a7ed72b43a507364bab2243bec1
#
_cell.length_a   1.000
_cell.length_b   1.000
_cell.length_c   1.000
_cell.angle_alpha   90.00
_cell.angle_beta   90.00
_cell.angle_gamma   90.00
#
_symmetry.space_group_name_H-M   'P 1'
#
loop_
_entity.id
_entity.type
_entity.pdbx_description
1 polymer ?
#
loop_
_entity_poly.entity_id
_entity_poly.type
_entity_poly.pdbx_seq_one_letter_code
_entity_poly.pdbx_strand_id
1 'polypeptide(L)'
;MHTRGRPQQWRTLPALAPTEVVPLVLRELRVRANAALAAGIARESIVLDPGFGFGKVLDENIPLLAQFDRLGTLGFPLLAGLSRKGFLRHALADNVPAKVTGAPHLDSEMWVSATTAANTAAILAGAHILRVHDVRPVRAAAAIADRILATR
;
A
#
# COMPACT_ATOMS: atom_id res chain seq x y z
N MET A 1 -10.07 6.08 3.12
CA MET A 1 -8.94 5.22 3.51
C MET A 1 -9.40 4.17 4.52
N HIS A 2 -8.90 2.94 4.38
CA HIS A 2 -9.11 1.87 5.36
C HIS A 2 -8.18 2.04 6.57
N THR A 3 -8.71 1.84 7.76
CA THR A 3 -7.95 1.68 9.01
C THR A 3 -8.59 0.57 9.84
N ARG A 4 -7.80 -0.29 10.43
CA ARG A 4 -8.24 -1.32 11.35
C ARG A 4 -8.16 -0.77 12.77
N GLY A 5 -9.32 -0.52 13.37
CA GLY A 5 -9.40 0.11 14.69
C GLY A 5 -8.91 1.57 14.73
N ARG A 6 -8.79 2.10 15.94
CA ARG A 6 -8.26 3.45 16.22
C ARG A 6 -6.75 3.41 16.41
N PRO A 7 -6.00 4.50 16.18
CA PRO A 7 -4.53 4.52 16.31
C PRO A 7 -4.02 4.01 17.66
N GLN A 8 -4.72 4.31 18.75
CA GLN A 8 -4.36 3.88 20.10
C GLN A 8 -4.44 2.36 20.29
N GLN A 9 -5.23 1.68 19.45
CA GLN A 9 -5.47 0.24 19.53
C GLN A 9 -4.53 -0.58 18.62
N TRP A 10 -3.84 0.04 17.67
CA TRP A 10 -3.10 -0.68 16.62
C TRP A 10 -2.07 -1.68 17.16
N ARG A 11 -1.47 -1.39 18.32
CA ARG A 11 -0.46 -2.27 18.94
C ARG A 11 -1.06 -3.47 19.66
N THR A 12 -2.35 -3.41 19.99
CA THR A 12 -3.06 -4.46 20.74
C THR A 12 -4.06 -5.23 19.88
N LEU A 13 -4.21 -4.87 18.61
CA LEU A 13 -5.06 -5.63 17.69
C LEU A 13 -4.48 -7.04 17.50
N PRO A 14 -5.32 -8.08 17.49
CA PRO A 14 -4.88 -9.42 17.17
C PRO A 14 -4.31 -9.47 15.75
N ALA A 15 -3.25 -10.25 15.55
CA ALA A 15 -2.67 -10.47 14.23
C ALA A 15 -3.72 -11.12 13.30
N LEU A 16 -3.67 -10.75 12.01
CA LEU A 16 -4.47 -11.37 10.97
C LEU A 16 -3.64 -12.44 10.26
N ALA A 17 -4.25 -13.55 9.92
CA ALA A 17 -3.65 -14.47 8.99
C ALA A 17 -3.47 -13.78 7.61
N PRO A 18 -2.40 -14.09 6.85
CA PRO A 18 -2.16 -13.49 5.54
C PRO A 18 -3.36 -13.60 4.58
N THR A 19 -4.13 -14.68 4.69
CA THR A 19 -5.32 -14.94 3.88
C THR A 19 -6.53 -14.09 4.26
N GLU A 20 -6.54 -13.49 5.45
CA GLU A 20 -7.66 -12.70 5.97
C GLU A 20 -7.54 -11.21 5.64
N VAL A 21 -6.33 -10.72 5.39
CA VAL A 21 -6.06 -9.28 5.23
C VAL A 21 -6.83 -8.68 4.06
N VAL A 22 -6.71 -9.26 2.88
CA VAL A 22 -7.34 -8.71 1.66
C VAL A 22 -8.86 -8.82 1.71
N PRO A 23 -9.47 -9.96 2.11
CA PRO A 23 -10.92 -10.03 2.29
C PRO A 23 -11.47 -9.02 3.29
N LEU A 24 -10.78 -8.80 4.41
CA LEU A 24 -11.16 -7.79 5.40
C LEU A 24 -11.18 -6.38 4.79
N VAL A 25 -10.07 -5.99 4.15
CA VAL A 25 -9.92 -4.66 3.54
C VAL A 25 -10.97 -4.43 2.45
N LEU A 26 -11.20 -5.40 1.58
CA LEU A 26 -12.23 -5.35 0.54
C LEU A 26 -13.62 -5.11 1.12
N ARG A 27 -14.00 -5.92 2.11
CA ARG A 27 -15.31 -5.81 2.77
C ARG A 27 -15.49 -4.42 3.39
N GLU A 28 -14.53 -3.96 4.17
CA GLU A 28 -14.63 -2.69 4.88
C GLU A 28 -14.56 -1.48 3.97
N LEU A 29 -13.76 -1.49 2.92
CA LEU A 29 -13.74 -0.42 1.91
C LEU A 29 -15.06 -0.35 1.16
N ARG A 30 -15.66 -1.49 0.81
CA ARG A 30 -16.98 -1.55 0.17
C ARG A 30 -18.07 -0.91 1.04
N VAL A 31 -18.08 -1.24 2.32
CA VAL A 31 -19.03 -0.63 3.28
C VAL A 31 -18.86 0.89 3.34
N ARG A 32 -17.62 1.38 3.41
CA ARG A 32 -17.33 2.82 3.47
C ARG A 32 -17.67 3.55 2.18
N ALA A 33 -17.37 2.94 1.02
CA ALA A 33 -17.73 3.50 -0.26
C ALA A 33 -19.26 3.60 -0.43
N ASN A 34 -19.99 2.55 -0.06
CA ASN A 34 -21.45 2.57 -0.10
C ASN A 34 -22.07 3.62 0.85
N ALA A 35 -21.48 3.77 2.04
CA ALA A 35 -21.92 4.82 2.98
C ALA A 35 -21.68 6.22 2.42
N ALA A 36 -20.55 6.45 1.74
CA ALA A 36 -20.26 7.74 1.09
C ALA A 36 -21.26 8.04 -0.04
N LEU A 37 -21.54 7.05 -0.89
CA LEU A 37 -22.56 7.18 -1.96
C LEU A 37 -23.96 7.46 -1.38
N ALA A 38 -24.34 6.74 -0.34
CA ALA A 38 -25.63 6.94 0.34
C ALA A 38 -25.76 8.34 0.99
N ALA A 39 -24.61 8.93 1.40
CA ALA A 39 -24.55 10.29 1.90
C ALA A 39 -24.54 11.37 0.79
N GLY A 40 -24.70 10.98 -0.48
CA GLY A 40 -24.75 11.90 -1.63
C GLY A 40 -23.39 12.31 -2.19
N ILE A 41 -22.29 11.67 -1.80
CA ILE A 41 -20.96 11.92 -2.42
C ILE A 41 -20.97 11.32 -3.81
N ALA A 42 -20.64 12.13 -4.82
CA ALA A 42 -20.56 11.68 -6.20
C ALA A 42 -19.48 10.59 -6.35
N ARG A 43 -19.77 9.56 -7.14
CA ARG A 43 -18.88 8.42 -7.35
C ARG A 43 -17.48 8.83 -7.83
N GLU A 44 -17.45 9.83 -8.71
CA GLU A 44 -16.25 10.39 -9.33
C GLU A 44 -15.34 11.11 -8.33
N SER A 45 -15.89 11.47 -7.17
CA SER A 45 -15.16 12.12 -6.07
C SER A 45 -14.57 11.11 -5.08
N ILE A 46 -14.78 9.80 -5.27
CA ILE A 46 -14.34 8.77 -4.34
C ILE A 46 -13.06 8.10 -4.86
N VAL A 47 -12.01 8.13 -4.05
CA VAL A 47 -10.78 7.36 -4.22
C VAL A 47 -10.60 6.45 -3.01
N LEU A 48 -10.26 5.20 -3.23
CA LEU A 48 -10.05 4.22 -2.17
C LEU A 48 -8.56 4.02 -1.87
N ASP A 49 -8.20 4.09 -0.59
CA ASP A 49 -6.86 3.82 -0.07
C ASP A 49 -6.96 2.62 0.90
N PRO A 50 -6.28 1.49 0.66
CA PRO A 50 -6.30 0.32 1.53
C PRO A 50 -5.58 0.56 2.87
N GLY A 51 -4.88 1.67 3.03
CA GLY A 51 -4.29 2.09 4.29
C GLY A 51 -3.17 1.19 4.77
N PHE A 52 -2.11 1.07 4.00
CA PHE A 52 -0.90 0.36 4.42
C PHE A 52 -0.37 0.91 5.75
N GLY A 53 -0.11 0.05 6.72
CA GLY A 53 0.38 0.40 8.06
C GLY A 53 -0.67 0.98 9.01
N PHE A 54 -1.93 1.14 8.60
CA PHE A 54 -3.00 1.64 9.47
C PHE A 54 -3.74 0.48 10.14
N GLY A 55 -3.26 0.07 11.33
CA GLY A 55 -3.77 -1.06 12.08
C GLY A 55 -3.50 -2.42 11.45
N LYS A 56 -2.58 -2.46 10.50
CA LYS A 56 -2.00 -3.69 9.92
C LYS A 56 -0.54 -3.76 10.33
N VAL A 57 -0.18 -4.82 11.07
CA VAL A 57 1.20 -5.04 11.50
C VAL A 57 2.06 -5.51 10.33
N LEU A 58 3.34 -5.27 10.45
CA LEU A 58 4.40 -5.47 9.47
C LEU A 58 4.02 -6.39 8.28
N ASP A 59 4.00 -7.70 8.49
CA ASP A 59 3.80 -8.70 7.42
C ASP A 59 2.36 -8.77 6.89
N GLU A 60 1.39 -8.21 7.61
CA GLU A 60 0.03 -8.08 7.11
C GLU A 60 -0.07 -7.14 5.88
N ASN A 61 0.93 -6.30 5.66
CA ASN A 61 0.97 -5.39 4.50
C ASN A 61 1.49 -6.05 3.22
N ILE A 62 2.28 -7.12 3.32
CA ILE A 62 2.82 -7.83 2.15
C ILE A 62 1.71 -8.51 1.33
N PRO A 63 0.81 -9.33 1.93
CA PRO A 63 -0.33 -9.89 1.19
C PRO A 63 -1.23 -8.82 0.55
N LEU A 64 -1.40 -7.68 1.23
CA LEU A 64 -2.20 -6.58 0.71
C LEU A 64 -1.56 -5.92 -0.52
N LEU A 65 -0.24 -5.80 -0.55
CA LEU A 65 0.48 -5.32 -1.73
C LEU A 65 0.51 -6.38 -2.85
N ALA A 66 0.78 -7.63 -2.51
CA ALA A 66 0.84 -8.74 -3.46
C ALA A 66 -0.48 -9.01 -4.20
N GLN A 67 -1.61 -8.70 -3.57
CA GLN A 67 -2.96 -8.89 -4.11
C GLN A 67 -3.69 -7.55 -4.28
N PHE A 68 -2.95 -6.47 -4.55
CA PHE A 68 -3.51 -5.12 -4.67
C PHE A 68 -4.52 -5.00 -5.83
N ASP A 69 -4.31 -5.75 -6.91
CA ASP A 69 -5.20 -5.87 -8.06
C ASP A 69 -6.63 -6.27 -7.68
N ARG A 70 -6.80 -7.11 -6.66
CA ARG A 70 -8.13 -7.50 -6.16
C ARG A 70 -8.97 -6.31 -5.68
N LEU A 71 -8.34 -5.23 -5.23
CA LEU A 71 -9.04 -4.01 -4.82
C LEU A 71 -9.73 -3.32 -6.01
N GLY A 72 -9.26 -3.54 -7.23
CA GLY A 72 -9.89 -3.07 -8.46
C GLY A 72 -11.33 -3.54 -8.63
N THR A 73 -11.70 -4.69 -8.03
CA THR A 73 -13.08 -5.21 -8.04
C THR A 73 -14.10 -4.30 -7.32
N LEU A 74 -13.63 -3.31 -6.57
CA LEU A 74 -14.49 -2.29 -5.95
C LEU A 74 -14.96 -1.24 -6.95
N GLY A 75 -14.29 -1.11 -8.12
CA GLY A 75 -14.68 -0.21 -9.20
C GLY A 75 -14.46 1.27 -8.90
N PHE A 76 -13.47 1.61 -8.08
CA PHE A 76 -13.06 2.98 -7.78
C PHE A 76 -11.56 3.17 -8.04
N PRO A 77 -11.11 4.40 -8.33
CA PRO A 77 -9.68 4.68 -8.36
C PRO A 77 -9.00 4.31 -7.04
N LEU A 78 -7.79 3.73 -7.13
CA LEU A 78 -7.03 3.26 -5.99
C LEU A 78 -5.83 4.15 -5.71
N LEU A 79 -5.65 4.53 -4.44
CA LEU A 79 -4.46 5.22 -3.96
C LEU A 79 -3.58 4.27 -3.16
N ALA A 80 -2.27 4.29 -3.43
CA ALA A 80 -1.28 3.56 -2.65
C ALA A 80 -0.35 4.53 -1.91
N GLY A 81 -0.34 4.45 -0.58
CA GLY A 81 0.55 5.21 0.30
C GLY A 81 1.59 4.29 0.94
N LEU A 82 2.64 3.93 0.19
CA LEU A 82 3.67 2.95 0.59
C LEU A 82 4.96 3.58 1.10
N SER A 83 5.17 4.87 0.78
CA SER A 83 6.44 5.54 1.00
C SER A 83 6.86 5.58 2.47
N ARG A 84 8.07 5.11 2.73
CA ARG A 84 8.72 5.05 4.05
C ARG A 84 7.91 4.29 5.10
N LYS A 85 7.15 3.27 4.68
CA LYS A 85 6.36 2.45 5.62
C LYS A 85 7.22 1.41 6.33
N GLY A 86 6.96 1.23 7.64
CA GLY A 86 7.75 0.35 8.51
C GLY A 86 7.83 -1.10 8.04
N PHE A 87 6.81 -1.63 7.37
CA PHE A 87 6.86 -2.99 6.84
C PHE A 87 7.89 -3.17 5.71
N LEU A 88 8.19 -2.14 4.92
CA LEU A 88 9.27 -2.18 3.92
C LEU A 88 10.63 -2.31 4.59
N ARG A 89 10.83 -1.57 5.71
CA ARG A 89 12.04 -1.70 6.51
C ARG A 89 12.19 -3.10 7.09
N HIS A 90 11.10 -3.67 7.59
CA HIS A 90 11.09 -5.03 8.15
C HIS A 90 11.47 -6.05 7.07
N ALA A 91 10.83 -5.99 5.91
CA ALA A 91 11.14 -6.87 4.79
C ALA A 91 12.60 -6.76 4.31
N LEU A 92 13.20 -5.56 4.34
CA LEU A 92 14.62 -5.38 4.03
C LEU A 92 15.51 -6.00 5.10
N ALA A 93 15.21 -5.81 6.38
CA ALA A 93 16.01 -6.35 7.48
C ALA A 93 16.06 -7.88 7.45
N ASP A 94 14.97 -8.52 7.05
CA ASP A 94 14.86 -9.98 7.00
C ASP A 94 15.53 -10.61 5.75
N ASN A 95 15.62 -9.86 4.65
CA ASN A 95 16.00 -10.41 3.35
C ASN A 95 17.29 -9.82 2.76
N VAL A 96 17.83 -8.74 3.34
CA VAL A 96 19.04 -8.10 2.86
C VAL A 96 20.12 -8.15 3.95
N PRO A 97 21.30 -8.74 3.66
CA PRO A 97 22.36 -8.84 4.65
C PRO A 97 22.75 -7.46 5.24
N ALA A 98 23.02 -7.42 6.54
CA ALA A 98 23.41 -6.19 7.24
C ALA A 98 24.61 -5.46 6.60
N LYS A 99 25.50 -6.20 5.92
CA LYS A 99 26.61 -5.63 5.14
C LYS A 99 26.15 -4.74 3.98
N VAL A 100 24.95 -4.99 3.44
CA VAL A 100 24.37 -4.23 2.33
C VAL A 100 23.47 -3.11 2.85
N THR A 101 22.79 -3.33 3.97
CA THR A 101 21.85 -2.35 4.54
C THR A 101 22.53 -1.32 5.45
N GLY A 102 23.80 -1.54 5.84
CA GLY A 102 24.47 -0.65 6.82
C GLY A 102 23.73 -0.63 8.15
N ALA A 103 23.72 -1.75 8.90
CA ALA A 103 23.02 -1.82 10.20
C ALA A 103 23.47 -0.72 11.18
N PRO A 104 22.58 -0.16 12.00
CA PRO A 104 21.16 -0.42 12.21
C PRO A 104 20.20 0.58 11.56
N HIS A 105 20.71 1.51 10.75
CA HIS A 105 19.89 2.53 10.06
C HIS A 105 19.95 2.27 8.58
N LEU A 106 18.81 1.92 7.98
CA LEU A 106 18.64 2.01 6.54
C LEU A 106 18.98 3.44 6.12
N ASP A 107 19.97 3.60 5.25
CA ASP A 107 20.26 4.90 4.69
C ASP A 107 19.08 5.41 3.82
N SER A 108 19.14 6.67 3.45
CA SER A 108 18.08 7.30 2.67
C SER A 108 17.89 6.66 1.30
N GLU A 109 18.97 6.12 0.72
CA GLU A 109 18.98 5.49 -0.60
C GLU A 109 18.24 4.14 -0.60
N MET A 110 18.49 3.30 0.42
CA MET A 110 17.75 2.04 0.62
C MET A 110 16.26 2.29 0.83
N TRP A 111 15.90 3.34 1.58
CA TRP A 111 14.49 3.73 1.75
C TRP A 111 13.84 4.15 0.44
N VAL A 112 14.52 4.94 -0.37
CA VAL A 112 14.05 5.36 -1.68
C VAL A 112 13.89 4.15 -2.60
N SER A 113 14.86 3.24 -2.60
CA SER A 113 14.85 2.02 -3.41
C SER A 113 13.68 1.11 -3.04
N ALA A 114 13.49 0.80 -1.76
CA ALA A 114 12.37 -0.01 -1.28
C ALA A 114 11.00 0.64 -1.56
N THR A 115 10.90 1.96 -1.34
CA THR A 115 9.69 2.73 -1.66
C THR A 115 9.39 2.66 -3.15
N THR A 116 10.40 2.84 -4.01
CA THR A 116 10.25 2.82 -5.47
C THR A 116 9.80 1.43 -5.93
N ALA A 117 10.43 0.36 -5.45
CA ALA A 117 10.05 -1.01 -5.78
C ALA A 117 8.59 -1.31 -5.39
N ALA A 118 8.19 -0.97 -4.16
CA ALA A 118 6.83 -1.20 -3.69
C ALA A 118 5.79 -0.40 -4.48
N ASN A 119 6.09 0.86 -4.85
CA ASN A 119 5.19 1.66 -5.67
C ASN A 119 5.09 1.14 -7.10
N THR A 120 6.20 0.66 -7.69
CA THR A 120 6.18 0.01 -9.01
C THR A 120 5.27 -1.21 -9.01
N ALA A 121 5.38 -2.08 -7.98
CA ALA A 121 4.50 -3.23 -7.82
C ALA A 121 3.02 -2.79 -7.73
N ALA A 122 2.71 -1.75 -6.95
CA ALA A 122 1.36 -1.22 -6.83
C ALA A 122 0.81 -0.67 -8.16
N ILE A 123 1.63 0.05 -8.96
CA ILE A 123 1.22 0.53 -10.29
C ILE A 123 0.85 -0.65 -11.19
N LEU A 124 1.74 -1.64 -11.29
CA LEU A 124 1.52 -2.83 -12.13
C LEU A 124 0.29 -3.63 -11.68
N ALA A 125 -0.11 -3.50 -10.42
CA ALA A 125 -1.31 -4.08 -9.82
C ALA A 125 -2.53 -3.14 -9.81
N GLY A 126 -2.48 -2.00 -10.55
CA GLY A 126 -3.64 -1.13 -10.78
C GLY A 126 -3.79 0.07 -9.83
N ALA A 127 -2.72 0.53 -9.16
CA ALA A 127 -2.75 1.79 -8.44
C ALA A 127 -2.84 2.98 -9.41
N HIS A 128 -3.79 3.88 -9.17
CA HIS A 128 -4.01 5.09 -9.98
C HIS A 128 -3.28 6.31 -9.39
N ILE A 129 -3.14 6.36 -8.08
CA ILE A 129 -2.54 7.49 -7.36
C ILE A 129 -1.50 6.96 -6.37
N LEU A 130 -0.32 7.55 -6.40
CA LEU A 130 0.75 7.25 -5.45
C LEU A 130 0.99 8.45 -4.53
N ARG A 131 0.97 8.22 -3.23
CA ARG A 131 1.33 9.23 -2.23
C ARG A 131 2.70 8.92 -1.65
N VAL A 132 3.68 9.76 -2.01
CA VAL A 132 5.09 9.53 -1.70
C VAL A 132 5.78 10.77 -1.12
N HIS A 133 6.90 10.56 -0.40
CA HIS A 133 7.77 11.63 0.09
C HIS A 133 8.77 12.06 -0.99
N ASP A 134 9.36 11.09 -1.71
CA ASP A 134 10.40 11.32 -2.72
C ASP A 134 9.79 11.16 -4.12
N VAL A 135 9.31 12.25 -4.70
CA VAL A 135 8.53 12.22 -5.96
C VAL A 135 9.40 11.84 -7.17
N ARG A 136 10.63 12.37 -7.28
CA ARG A 136 11.46 12.18 -8.49
C ARG A 136 11.73 10.72 -8.84
N PRO A 137 12.25 9.87 -7.91
CA PRO A 137 12.55 8.47 -8.22
C PRO A 137 11.28 7.68 -8.52
N VAL A 138 10.19 7.92 -7.77
CA VAL A 138 8.92 7.21 -8.00
C VAL A 138 8.27 7.63 -9.31
N ARG A 139 8.37 8.91 -9.72
CA ARG A 139 7.88 9.34 -11.03
C ARG A 139 8.64 8.69 -12.18
N ALA A 140 9.95 8.52 -12.06
CA ALA A 140 10.74 7.81 -13.05
C ALA A 140 10.30 6.35 -13.19
N ALA A 141 10.10 5.67 -12.05
CA ALA A 141 9.60 4.29 -12.03
C ALA A 141 8.18 4.18 -12.59
N ALA A 142 7.29 5.13 -12.28
CA ALA A 142 5.94 5.18 -12.82
C ALA A 142 5.93 5.29 -14.34
N ALA A 143 6.79 6.13 -14.93
CA ALA A 143 6.89 6.26 -16.38
C ALA A 143 7.27 4.94 -17.08
N ILE A 144 8.11 4.12 -16.45
CA ILE A 144 8.46 2.78 -16.97
C ILE A 144 7.29 1.81 -16.78
N ALA A 145 6.67 1.81 -15.59
CA ALA A 145 5.52 0.94 -15.31
C ALA A 145 4.34 1.23 -16.26
N ASP A 146 4.05 2.50 -16.54
CA ASP A 146 2.99 2.91 -17.48
C ASP A 146 3.28 2.43 -18.90
N ARG A 147 4.55 2.46 -19.34
CA ARG A 147 4.96 1.90 -20.65
C ARG A 147 4.74 0.40 -20.72
N ILE A 148 5.02 -0.32 -19.63
CA ILE A 148 4.76 -1.78 -19.53
C ILE A 148 3.26 -2.03 -19.62
N LEU A 149 2.44 -1.28 -18.88
CA LEU A 149 0.98 -1.44 -18.88
C LEU A 149 0.36 -1.14 -20.25
N ALA A 150 0.90 -0.17 -20.98
CA ALA A 150 0.44 0.17 -22.33
C ALA A 150 0.71 -0.92 -23.39
N THR A 151 1.45 -1.98 -23.05
CA THR A 151 1.74 -3.11 -23.94
C THR A 151 0.91 -4.36 -23.61
N ARG A 152 0.04 -4.30 -22.59
CA ARG A 152 -0.86 -5.37 -22.18
C ARG A 152 -2.24 -5.22 -22.81
#